data_2f0bf6ac0111e81b1ac0db566c6811b3
#
_entry.id   2f0bf6ac0111e81b1ac0db566c6811b3
#
_cell.length_a   1.000
_cell.length_b   1.000
_cell.length_c   1.000
_cell.angle_alpha   90.00
_cell.angle_beta   90.00
_cell.angle_gamma   90.00
#
_symmetry.space_group_name_H-M   'P 1'
#
loop_
_entity.id
_entity.type
_entity.pdbx_description
1 polymer ?
#
loop_
_entity_poly.entity_id
_entity_poly.type
_entity_poly.pdbx_seq_one_letter_code
_entity_poly.pdbx_strand_id
1 'polypeptide(L)'
;MLISLDDRASELDAEVGVFGGSGFYEFLDDATDVEITTPYGPPASPIAIGTLGGRRIAFLARHGRRHDYAAHRVPFQANMWAMASLGVRSIVAPCSVGSLQPEIHPGELVVIDQLVDRTNGRHDTFHDVGADDGMPGSDTAVHHQTFAE
;
A
#
# COMPACT_ATOMS: atom_id res chain seq x y z
N MET A 1 -15.06 -1.61 17.39
CA MET A 1 -16.32 -2.08 16.76
C MET A 1 -15.93 -2.73 15.46
N LEU A 2 -15.96 -4.08 15.41
CA LEU A 2 -15.66 -4.84 14.20
C LEU A 2 -16.82 -4.63 13.21
N ILE A 3 -16.57 -3.90 12.15
CA ILE A 3 -17.53 -3.69 11.08
C ILE A 3 -17.37 -4.87 10.12
N SER A 4 -18.44 -5.64 9.94
CA SER A 4 -18.48 -6.65 8.88
C SER A 4 -18.43 -5.95 7.53
N LEU A 5 -17.56 -6.41 6.64
CA LEU A 5 -17.34 -5.84 5.30
C LEU A 5 -18.59 -5.84 4.40
N ASP A 6 -19.57 -6.70 4.69
CA ASP A 6 -20.74 -6.89 3.83
C ASP A 6 -21.82 -5.80 3.92
N ASP A 7 -21.91 -5.07 5.05
CA ASP A 7 -23.00 -4.10 5.25
C ASP A 7 -22.63 -2.64 4.93
N ARG A 8 -21.37 -2.32 4.67
CA ARG A 8 -20.89 -0.96 4.38
C ARG A 8 -19.94 -0.85 3.19
N ALA A 9 -19.88 -1.85 2.34
CA ALA A 9 -18.95 -1.87 1.20
C ALA A 9 -19.00 -0.56 0.39
N SER A 10 -20.19 -0.01 0.12
CA SER A 10 -20.33 1.21 -0.69
C SER A 10 -19.89 2.51 0.02
N GLU A 11 -19.85 2.54 1.35
CA GLU A 11 -19.40 3.72 2.11
C GLU A 11 -17.87 3.73 2.34
N LEU A 12 -17.24 2.57 2.27
CA LEU A 12 -15.80 2.43 2.50
C LEU A 12 -15.00 2.33 1.20
N ASP A 13 -15.65 2.17 0.06
CA ASP A 13 -14.98 2.08 -1.23
C ASP A 13 -14.16 3.34 -1.53
N ALA A 14 -12.92 3.14 -1.93
CA ALA A 14 -12.01 4.19 -2.35
C ALA A 14 -11.46 3.89 -3.73
N GLU A 15 -11.44 4.90 -4.61
CA GLU A 15 -10.93 4.74 -5.97
C GLU A 15 -9.40 4.71 -6.00
N VAL A 16 -8.78 5.53 -5.15
CA VAL A 16 -7.33 5.75 -5.13
C VAL A 16 -6.80 5.45 -3.74
N GLY A 17 -5.75 4.64 -3.69
CA GLY A 17 -4.95 4.41 -2.50
C GLY A 17 -3.70 5.28 -2.48
N VAL A 18 -3.31 5.71 -1.29
CA VAL A 18 -2.04 6.41 -1.08
C VAL A 18 -1.25 5.69 0.00
N PHE A 19 -0.06 5.20 -0.35
CA PHE A 19 0.90 4.73 0.63
C PHE A 19 1.81 5.88 1.07
N GLY A 20 1.39 6.58 2.14
CA GLY A 20 2.15 7.69 2.68
C GLY A 20 3.48 7.23 3.29
N GLY A 21 4.54 7.94 2.93
CA GLY A 21 5.83 7.87 3.61
C GLY A 21 5.99 8.99 4.64
N SER A 22 7.23 9.26 5.05
CA SER A 22 7.55 10.37 5.96
C SER A 22 7.03 11.71 5.43
N GLY A 23 6.29 12.44 6.24
CA GLY A 23 5.74 13.75 5.89
C GLY A 23 4.33 13.74 5.29
N PHE A 24 3.71 12.57 5.11
CA PHE A 24 2.36 12.44 4.56
C PHE A 24 1.36 11.84 5.56
N TYR A 25 1.43 12.22 6.84
CA TYR A 25 0.58 11.61 7.86
C TYR A 25 -0.75 12.33 8.09
N GLU A 26 -0.85 13.59 7.70
CA GLU A 26 -2.05 14.41 7.77
C GLU A 26 -2.35 14.97 6.37
N PHE A 27 -2.96 14.15 5.54
CA PHE A 27 -3.18 14.47 4.13
C PHE A 27 -4.65 14.72 3.80
N LEU A 28 -5.55 14.14 4.57
CA LEU A 28 -6.98 14.21 4.31
C LEU A 28 -7.70 14.96 5.44
N ASP A 29 -8.44 15.98 5.08
CA ASP A 29 -9.45 16.56 5.97
C ASP A 29 -10.63 15.60 6.11
N ASP A 30 -11.27 15.56 7.26
CA ASP A 30 -12.47 14.75 7.55
C ASP A 30 -12.30 13.24 7.33
N ALA A 31 -11.09 12.72 7.46
CA ALA A 31 -10.82 11.31 7.29
C ALA A 31 -11.36 10.47 8.47
N THR A 32 -11.92 9.32 8.13
CA THR A 32 -12.33 8.29 9.10
C THR A 32 -11.33 7.14 9.06
N ASP A 33 -10.83 6.76 10.25
CA ASP A 33 -9.95 5.62 10.39
C ASP A 33 -10.72 4.30 10.34
N VAL A 34 -10.26 3.39 9.52
CA VAL A 34 -10.83 2.05 9.35
C VAL A 34 -9.75 1.01 9.65
N GLU A 35 -10.06 0.10 10.54
CA GLU A 35 -9.22 -1.08 10.81
C GLU A 35 -9.63 -2.21 9.90
N ILE A 36 -8.67 -2.73 9.13
CA ILE A 36 -8.86 -3.86 8.22
C ILE A 36 -8.12 -5.08 8.76
N THR A 37 -8.83 -6.18 8.87
CA THR A 37 -8.21 -7.48 9.16
C THR A 37 -7.83 -8.15 7.84
N THR A 38 -6.59 -8.63 7.75
CA THR A 38 -6.11 -9.33 6.55
C THR A 38 -5.61 -10.73 6.89
N PRO A 39 -5.61 -11.66 5.94
CA PRO A 39 -5.02 -12.99 6.14
C PRO A 39 -3.49 -12.94 6.32
N TYR A 40 -2.87 -11.81 6.01
CA TYR A 40 -1.42 -11.57 6.11
C TYR A 40 -1.02 -10.82 7.39
N GLY A 41 -1.89 -10.79 8.39
CA GLY A 41 -1.70 -10.00 9.61
C GLY A 41 -2.21 -8.56 9.48
N PRO A 42 -1.96 -7.72 10.49
CA PRO A 42 -2.42 -6.34 10.48
C PRO A 42 -1.64 -5.49 9.48
N PRO A 43 -2.31 -4.55 8.77
CA PRO A 43 -1.61 -3.49 8.03
C PRO A 43 -0.74 -2.63 8.95
N ALA A 44 0.16 -1.85 8.36
CA ALA A 44 1.09 -0.99 9.11
C ALA A 44 0.39 0.08 9.97
N SER A 45 -0.81 0.48 9.58
CA SER A 45 -1.66 1.42 10.32
C SER A 45 -3.14 1.19 9.97
N PRO A 46 -4.09 1.73 10.76
CA PRO A 46 -5.45 1.94 10.27
C PRO A 46 -5.42 2.73 8.96
N ILE A 47 -6.40 2.50 8.10
CA ILE A 47 -6.52 3.20 6.82
C ILE A 47 -7.44 4.41 7.03
N ALA A 48 -6.94 5.60 6.73
CA ALA A 48 -7.73 6.80 6.75
C ALA A 48 -8.48 6.94 5.42
N ILE A 49 -9.81 6.98 5.47
CA ILE A 49 -10.65 7.16 4.28
C ILE A 49 -11.27 8.53 4.33
N GLY A 50 -11.03 9.33 3.31
CA GLY A 50 -11.53 10.69 3.19
C GLY A 50 -11.80 11.07 1.73
N THR A 51 -12.07 12.34 1.50
CA THR A 51 -12.34 12.87 0.17
C THR A 51 -11.32 13.95 -0.19
N LEU A 52 -10.77 13.85 -1.38
CA LEU A 52 -9.89 14.85 -1.95
C LEU A 52 -10.27 15.11 -3.41
N GLY A 53 -10.57 16.37 -3.75
CA GLY A 53 -10.97 16.74 -5.11
C GLY A 53 -12.22 16.00 -5.61
N GLY A 54 -13.15 15.66 -4.71
CA GLY A 54 -14.36 14.92 -5.03
C GLY A 54 -14.18 13.41 -5.22
N ARG A 55 -12.97 12.88 -4.99
CA ARG A 55 -12.68 11.44 -5.07
C ARG A 55 -12.45 10.86 -3.67
N ARG A 56 -12.89 9.63 -3.49
CA ARG A 56 -12.63 8.87 -2.27
C ARG A 56 -11.19 8.34 -2.29
N ILE A 57 -10.45 8.66 -1.25
CA ILE A 57 -9.06 8.30 -1.08
C ILE A 57 -8.91 7.42 0.16
N ALA A 58 -8.19 6.32 0.01
CA ALA A 58 -7.72 5.49 1.11
C ALA A 58 -6.24 5.78 1.36
N PHE A 59 -5.91 6.28 2.53
CA PHE A 59 -4.54 6.62 2.92
C PHE A 59 -4.02 5.66 3.98
N LEU A 60 -2.82 5.11 3.77
CA LEU A 60 -2.13 4.24 4.71
C LEU A 60 -0.70 4.74 4.95
N ALA A 61 -0.35 4.96 6.23
CA ALA A 61 1.01 5.24 6.64
C ALA A 61 1.85 3.96 6.58
N ARG A 62 2.60 3.74 5.49
CA ARG A 62 3.28 2.45 5.24
C ARG A 62 4.30 2.04 6.28
N HIS A 63 4.87 2.98 7.01
CA HIS A 63 5.80 2.74 8.11
C HIS A 63 5.14 2.75 9.50
N GLY A 64 3.79 2.79 9.57
CA GLY A 64 3.06 3.11 10.79
C GLY A 64 3.02 4.62 11.06
N ARG A 65 2.04 5.07 11.82
CA ARG A 65 1.85 6.50 12.10
C ARG A 65 3.00 7.13 12.88
N ARG A 66 3.71 6.33 13.67
CA ARG A 66 4.86 6.76 14.48
C ARG A 66 6.18 6.25 13.95
N HIS A 67 6.25 5.85 12.67
CA HIS A 67 7.44 5.20 12.10
C HIS A 67 7.82 3.89 12.82
N ASP A 68 6.82 3.10 13.16
CA ASP A 68 6.97 1.86 13.94
C ASP A 68 7.72 0.77 13.15
N TYR A 69 7.68 0.84 11.82
CA TYR A 69 8.27 -0.17 10.94
C TYR A 69 9.48 0.36 10.16
N ALA A 70 10.61 -0.31 10.31
CA ALA A 70 11.73 -0.15 9.38
C ALA A 70 11.34 -0.63 7.96
N ALA A 71 11.97 -0.11 6.92
CA ALA A 71 11.58 -0.37 5.53
C ALA A 71 11.46 -1.87 5.19
N HIS A 72 12.38 -2.69 5.68
CA HIS A 72 12.38 -4.14 5.45
C HIS A 72 11.36 -4.92 6.32
N ARG A 73 10.66 -4.23 7.23
CA ARG A 73 9.67 -4.82 8.15
C ARG A 73 8.25 -4.34 7.88
N VAL A 74 8.07 -3.49 6.89
CA VAL A 74 6.73 -3.05 6.46
C VAL A 74 5.92 -4.26 6.02
N PRO A 75 4.67 -4.44 6.53
CA PRO A 75 3.81 -5.57 6.16
C PRO A 75 3.19 -5.35 4.77
N PHE A 76 3.99 -5.49 3.70
CA PHE A 76 3.61 -5.15 2.33
C PHE A 76 2.37 -5.90 1.84
N GLN A 77 2.30 -7.22 2.10
CA GLN A 77 1.15 -8.05 1.70
C GLN A 77 -0.13 -7.57 2.39
N ALA A 78 -0.08 -7.38 3.72
CA ALA A 78 -1.23 -6.89 4.47
C ALA A 78 -1.68 -5.50 3.99
N ASN A 79 -0.74 -4.59 3.74
CA ASN A 79 -1.02 -3.25 3.23
C ASN A 79 -1.71 -3.29 1.87
N MET A 80 -1.19 -4.07 0.93
CA MET A 80 -1.75 -4.20 -0.42
C MET A 80 -3.12 -4.87 -0.39
N TRP A 81 -3.25 -5.94 0.39
CA TRP A 81 -4.53 -6.65 0.53
C TRP A 81 -5.62 -5.75 1.11
N ALA A 82 -5.28 -4.96 2.13
CA ALA A 82 -6.21 -4.03 2.75
C ALA A 82 -6.69 -2.94 1.76
N MET A 83 -5.80 -2.39 0.94
CA MET A 83 -6.18 -1.45 -0.12
C MET A 83 -7.10 -2.10 -1.15
N ALA A 84 -6.77 -3.32 -1.58
CA ALA A 84 -7.59 -4.05 -2.55
C ALA A 84 -8.99 -4.35 -2.00
N SER A 85 -9.12 -4.68 -0.71
CA SER A 85 -10.41 -4.95 -0.05
C SER A 85 -11.32 -3.72 0.06
N LEU A 86 -10.76 -2.52 -0.05
CA LEU A 86 -11.48 -1.25 -0.13
C LEU A 86 -11.82 -0.82 -1.56
N GLY A 87 -11.66 -1.69 -2.54
CA GLY A 87 -11.97 -1.38 -3.94
C GLY A 87 -10.94 -0.50 -4.65
N VAL A 88 -9.80 -0.20 -4.02
CA VAL A 88 -8.74 0.62 -4.62
C VAL A 88 -8.23 -0.01 -5.91
N ARG A 89 -8.20 0.79 -6.98
CA ARG A 89 -7.74 0.38 -8.32
C ARG A 89 -6.47 1.05 -8.77
N SER A 90 -6.11 2.18 -8.15
CA SER A 90 -4.90 2.93 -8.45
C SER A 90 -4.21 3.32 -7.16
N ILE A 91 -2.89 3.17 -7.11
CA ILE A 91 -2.10 3.50 -5.93
C ILE A 91 -1.05 4.54 -6.28
N VAL A 92 -0.94 5.55 -5.43
CA VAL A 92 0.14 6.53 -5.43
C VAL A 92 1.03 6.24 -4.22
N ALA A 93 2.31 6.02 -4.45
CA ALA A 93 3.27 5.69 -3.39
C ALA A 93 4.47 6.64 -3.42
N PRO A 94 4.33 7.88 -2.93
CA PRO A 94 5.44 8.83 -2.92
C PRO A 94 6.56 8.37 -1.99
N CYS A 95 7.79 8.55 -2.45
CA CYS A 95 9.00 8.22 -1.72
C CYS A 95 9.99 9.37 -1.79
N SER A 96 10.62 9.69 -0.67
CA SER A 96 11.81 10.55 -0.69
C SER A 96 13.01 9.72 -1.13
N VAL A 97 13.72 10.20 -2.14
CA VAL A 97 14.86 9.52 -2.75
C VAL A 97 16.02 10.49 -2.98
N GLY A 98 17.22 9.96 -3.13
CA GLY A 98 18.38 10.72 -3.61
C GLY A 98 18.46 10.67 -5.14
N SER A 99 18.65 11.81 -5.79
CA SER A 99 18.90 11.87 -7.22
C SER A 99 20.34 11.47 -7.54
N LEU A 100 20.52 10.72 -8.63
CA LEU A 100 21.80 10.48 -9.27
C LEU A 100 22.00 11.37 -10.52
N GLN A 101 21.02 12.24 -10.81
CA GLN A 101 21.02 13.17 -11.92
C GLN A 101 21.18 14.59 -11.40
N PRO A 102 22.20 15.34 -11.86
CA PRO A 102 22.45 16.70 -11.36
C PRO A 102 21.33 17.69 -11.72
N GLU A 103 20.52 17.37 -12.75
CA GLU A 103 19.42 18.21 -13.23
C GLU A 103 18.17 18.08 -12.35
N ILE A 104 18.07 17.02 -11.52
CA ILE A 104 16.93 16.80 -10.62
C ILE A 104 17.30 17.31 -9.23
N HIS A 105 16.65 18.39 -8.81
CA HIS A 105 16.98 19.10 -7.58
C HIS A 105 16.08 18.67 -6.39
N PRO A 106 16.52 18.92 -5.16
CA PRO A 106 15.69 18.70 -3.97
C PRO A 106 14.35 19.45 -4.06
N GLY A 107 13.25 18.75 -3.74
CA GLY A 107 11.89 19.28 -3.78
C GLY A 107 11.17 19.07 -5.11
N GLU A 108 11.84 18.55 -6.12
CA GLU A 108 11.20 18.19 -7.38
C GLU A 108 10.48 16.84 -7.27
N LEU A 109 9.37 16.71 -7.98
CA LEU A 109 8.61 15.47 -8.12
C LEU A 109 8.96 14.81 -9.45
N VAL A 110 9.33 13.53 -9.37
CA VAL A 110 9.65 12.73 -10.55
C VAL A 110 8.64 11.57 -10.64
N VAL A 111 7.94 11.48 -11.75
CA VAL A 111 7.15 10.31 -12.09
C VAL A 111 8.05 9.34 -12.83
N ILE A 112 8.30 8.18 -12.23
CA ILE A 112 9.18 7.16 -12.83
C ILE A 112 8.44 6.42 -13.93
N ASP A 113 9.14 6.06 -14.99
CA ASP A 113 8.65 5.22 -16.09
C ASP A 113 9.13 3.76 -15.94
N GLN A 114 10.20 3.55 -15.16
CA GLN A 114 10.75 2.22 -14.88
C GLN A 114 11.32 2.11 -13.48
N LEU A 115 11.40 0.88 -12.97
CA LEU A 115 12.09 0.57 -11.74
C LEU A 115 12.88 -0.75 -11.86
N VAL A 116 13.93 -0.87 -11.07
CA VAL A 116 14.65 -2.13 -10.88
C VAL A 116 14.50 -2.53 -9.42
N ASP A 117 13.77 -3.60 -9.15
CA ASP A 117 13.67 -4.13 -7.80
C ASP A 117 14.92 -4.95 -7.45
N ARG A 118 15.63 -4.50 -6.43
CA ARG A 118 16.80 -5.19 -5.86
C ARG A 118 16.56 -5.62 -4.42
N THR A 119 15.32 -5.61 -3.97
CA THR A 119 14.98 -6.10 -2.63
C THR A 119 15.08 -7.62 -2.58
N ASN A 120 15.38 -8.14 -1.40
CA ASN A 120 15.45 -9.59 -1.15
C ASN A 120 15.11 -9.90 0.30
N GLY A 121 14.80 -11.17 0.58
CA GLY A 121 14.61 -11.66 1.94
C GLY A 121 13.32 -11.20 2.60
N ARG A 122 12.29 -10.85 1.83
CA ARG A 122 10.95 -10.49 2.32
C ARG A 122 9.88 -11.18 1.48
N HIS A 123 8.69 -11.33 2.05
CA HIS A 123 7.51 -11.76 1.31
C HIS A 123 7.01 -10.60 0.44
N ASP A 124 7.13 -10.71 -0.86
CA ASP A 124 6.82 -9.68 -1.86
C ASP A 124 5.80 -10.12 -2.91
N THR A 125 5.26 -11.34 -2.77
CA THR A 125 4.26 -11.93 -3.67
C THR A 125 3.10 -12.51 -2.86
N PHE A 126 1.93 -12.57 -3.48
CA PHE A 126 0.75 -13.31 -2.99
C PHE A 126 0.70 -14.75 -3.49
N HIS A 127 1.67 -15.17 -4.27
CA HIS A 127 1.63 -16.39 -5.06
C HIS A 127 2.84 -17.30 -4.77
N ASP A 128 3.29 -17.34 -3.53
CA ASP A 128 4.32 -18.27 -3.09
C ASP A 128 3.78 -19.70 -3.13
N VAL A 129 4.10 -20.41 -4.19
CA VAL A 129 3.73 -21.81 -4.36
C VAL A 129 4.64 -22.64 -3.46
N GLY A 130 4.08 -23.25 -2.41
CA GLY A 130 4.79 -24.20 -1.57
C GLY A 130 5.25 -23.66 -0.22
N ALA A 131 4.89 -22.46 0.16
CA ALA A 131 5.03 -22.01 1.54
C ALA A 131 3.97 -22.75 2.39
N ASP A 132 4.42 -23.69 3.19
CA ASP A 132 3.59 -24.49 4.13
C ASP A 132 3.25 -23.65 5.39
N ASP A 133 3.01 -22.36 5.18
CA ASP A 133 2.76 -21.36 6.23
C ASP A 133 1.26 -21.08 6.44
N GLY A 134 0.38 -21.85 5.77
CA GLY A 134 -1.07 -21.71 5.88
C GLY A 134 -1.64 -20.43 5.29
N MET A 135 -0.82 -19.65 4.58
CA MET A 135 -1.27 -18.46 3.87
C MET A 135 -2.09 -18.83 2.64
N PRO A 136 -3.15 -18.10 2.32
CA PRO A 136 -3.91 -18.33 1.09
C PRO A 136 -3.04 -18.01 -0.12
N GLY A 137 -2.37 -19.02 -0.65
CA GLY A 137 -1.67 -18.95 -1.93
C GLY A 137 -2.63 -19.22 -3.09
N SER A 138 -2.32 -18.73 -4.26
CA SER A 138 -2.98 -19.15 -5.49
C SER A 138 -2.27 -20.39 -6.05
N ASP A 139 -3.05 -21.40 -6.47
CA ASP A 139 -2.53 -22.61 -7.13
C ASP A 139 -1.98 -22.33 -8.55
N THR A 140 -2.00 -21.08 -8.97
CA THR A 140 -1.51 -20.68 -10.28
C THR A 140 -0.03 -20.33 -10.21
N ALA A 141 0.78 -21.00 -11.04
CA ALA A 141 2.15 -20.59 -11.27
C ALA A 141 2.17 -19.13 -11.77
N VAL A 142 2.80 -18.26 -11.00
CA VAL A 142 2.98 -16.86 -11.39
C VAL A 142 4.16 -16.79 -12.31
N HIS A 143 3.88 -16.36 -13.52
CA HIS A 143 4.93 -15.87 -14.38
C HIS A 143 5.33 -14.48 -13.89
N HIS A 144 6.54 -14.34 -13.39
CA HIS A 144 7.15 -13.03 -13.23
C HIS A 144 7.12 -12.33 -14.59
N GLN A 145 6.22 -11.37 -14.72
CA GLN A 145 6.38 -10.40 -15.78
C GLN A 145 7.51 -9.46 -15.36
N THR A 146 8.71 -9.83 -15.73
CA THR A 146 9.81 -8.89 -15.78
C THR A 146 9.51 -7.95 -16.94
N PHE A 147 9.03 -6.76 -16.62
CA PHE A 147 8.99 -5.56 -17.46
C PHE A 147 8.53 -5.79 -18.91
N ALA A 148 7.40 -5.23 -19.26
CA ALA A 148 7.06 -5.01 -20.67
C ALA A 148 8.16 -4.15 -21.30
N GLU A 149 8.77 -4.67 -22.35
CA GLU A 149 9.58 -3.90 -23.28
C GLU A 149 8.74 -2.83 -24.00
#